data_1a57531a28ac1564fa19c981f454375e
#
_entry.id   1a57531a28ac1564fa19c981f454375e
#
_cell.length_a   1.000
_cell.length_b   1.000
_cell.length_c   1.000
_cell.angle_alpha   90.00
_cell.angle_beta   90.00
_cell.angle_gamma   90.00
#
_symmetry.space_group_name_H-M   'P 1'
#
loop_
_entity.id
_entity.type
_entity.pdbx_description
1 polymer ?
#
loop_
_entity_poly.entity_id
_entity_poly.type
_entity_poly.pdbx_seq_one_letter_code
_entity_poly.pdbx_strand_id
1 'polypeptide(L)'
;MISFKTFAINVASNAFRRDRILGQAEKAGVDIQIFNAITPDTMAGIPHAYNDQKARNFTGRGLMSTEIAAGLSHIQLWRQLQTDKEVDYYLILEDDIDIIHNMNDIVSSVDLSNIDFLKLSGQQTRPMRKDMDLDGDFSLYRYAFGPLDAAAYLVSKAGAKKLESYCQTLHAPIDILMDRSYDHGVPVYGVLPYAASTQFNFEKDDPLFTDIGVRDAKYAPDITSWEKLMVKCHRLIGSLKRHWATVSLKKTKLG
;
A
#
# COMPACT_ATOMS: atom_id res chain seq x y z
N MET A 1 23.92 -1.75 -9.51
CA MET A 1 22.75 -0.85 -9.45
C MET A 1 21.53 -1.74 -9.49
N ILE A 2 20.64 -1.63 -8.51
CA ILE A 2 19.40 -2.45 -8.50
C ILE A 2 18.47 -1.86 -9.55
N SER A 3 17.93 -2.72 -10.43
CA SER A 3 16.97 -2.31 -11.45
C SER A 3 15.54 -2.51 -10.94
N PHE A 4 14.68 -1.53 -11.16
CA PHE A 4 13.25 -1.60 -10.87
C PHE A 4 12.45 -0.96 -12.00
N LYS A 5 11.19 -1.33 -12.12
CA LYS A 5 10.21 -0.67 -13.00
C LYS A 5 9.23 0.11 -12.13
N THR A 6 8.79 1.25 -12.63
CA THR A 6 7.78 2.07 -11.94
C THR A 6 6.45 1.97 -12.66
N PHE A 7 5.40 1.67 -11.91
CA PHE A 7 4.02 1.61 -12.39
C PHE A 7 3.14 2.61 -11.64
N ALA A 8 2.31 3.34 -12.38
CA ALA A 8 1.21 4.11 -11.79
C ALA A 8 -0.12 3.40 -12.10
N ILE A 9 -0.86 3.06 -11.04
CA ILE A 9 -2.20 2.47 -11.14
C ILE A 9 -3.18 3.60 -11.48
N ASN A 10 -3.81 3.51 -12.65
CA ASN A 10 -4.75 4.54 -13.11
C ASN A 10 -6.00 3.88 -13.71
N VAL A 11 -7.17 4.39 -13.36
CA VAL A 11 -8.42 4.01 -14.00
C VAL A 11 -8.43 4.54 -15.43
N ALA A 12 -8.54 3.66 -16.42
CA ALA A 12 -8.35 4.00 -17.84
C ALA A 12 -9.23 5.17 -18.34
N SER A 13 -10.43 5.34 -17.77
CA SER A 13 -11.32 6.46 -18.07
C SER A 13 -10.89 7.78 -17.43
N ASN A 14 -9.98 7.77 -16.45
CA ASN A 14 -9.53 8.98 -15.77
C ASN A 14 -8.26 9.55 -16.43
N ALA A 15 -8.45 10.15 -17.60
CA ALA A 15 -7.36 10.76 -18.36
C ALA A 15 -6.68 11.91 -17.60
N PHE A 16 -7.46 12.70 -16.83
CA PHE A 16 -6.94 13.83 -16.08
C PHE A 16 -5.85 13.39 -15.08
N ARG A 17 -6.12 12.35 -14.25
CA ARG A 17 -5.15 11.83 -13.30
C ARG A 17 -3.95 11.19 -13.99
N ARG A 18 -4.19 10.46 -15.08
CA ARG A 18 -3.11 9.89 -15.89
C ARG A 18 -2.15 10.96 -16.39
N ASP A 19 -2.67 12.01 -17.02
CA ASP A 19 -1.85 13.05 -17.62
C ASP A 19 -1.13 13.86 -16.52
N ARG A 20 -1.78 14.05 -15.37
CA ARG A 20 -1.20 14.69 -14.20
C ARG A 20 -0.01 13.90 -13.65
N ILE A 21 -0.16 12.59 -13.37
CA ILE A 21 0.93 11.78 -12.81
C ILE A 21 2.09 11.64 -13.80
N LEU A 22 1.82 11.50 -15.08
CA LEU A 22 2.86 11.47 -16.12
C LEU A 22 3.63 12.80 -16.19
N GLY A 23 2.93 13.93 -16.16
CA GLY A 23 3.58 15.25 -16.16
C GLY A 23 4.41 15.53 -14.88
N GLN A 24 4.02 14.99 -13.72
CA GLN A 24 4.84 15.07 -12.52
C GLN A 24 6.08 14.16 -12.62
N ALA A 25 5.91 12.95 -13.14
CA ALA A 25 6.98 12.00 -13.35
C ALA A 25 8.06 12.53 -14.31
N GLU A 26 7.65 13.12 -15.42
CA GLU A 26 8.55 13.77 -16.38
C GLU A 26 9.39 14.86 -15.69
N LYS A 27 8.74 15.74 -14.91
CA LYS A 27 9.43 16.80 -14.17
C LYS A 27 10.40 16.27 -13.11
N ALA A 28 10.07 15.13 -12.51
CA ALA A 28 10.89 14.47 -11.49
C ALA A 28 11.95 13.53 -12.09
N GLY A 29 11.99 13.35 -13.42
CA GLY A 29 12.91 12.43 -14.07
C GLY A 29 12.65 10.95 -13.75
N VAL A 30 11.39 10.58 -13.51
CA VAL A 30 10.96 9.22 -13.20
C VAL A 30 10.23 8.64 -14.42
N ASP A 31 10.72 7.50 -14.94
CA ASP A 31 10.04 6.78 -16.02
C ASP A 31 8.91 5.93 -15.45
N ILE A 32 7.67 6.23 -15.82
CA ILE A 32 6.47 5.57 -15.29
C ILE A 32 5.71 4.86 -16.42
N GLN A 33 5.37 3.60 -16.18
CA GLN A 33 4.43 2.84 -16.99
C GLN A 33 3.03 2.91 -16.37
N ILE A 34 2.01 3.18 -17.18
CA ILE A 34 0.61 3.16 -16.70
C ILE A 34 0.14 1.71 -16.61
N PHE A 35 -0.29 1.31 -15.43
CA PHE A 35 -1.04 0.08 -15.21
C PHE A 35 -2.54 0.42 -15.17
N ASN A 36 -3.31 -0.12 -16.12
CA ASN A 36 -4.75 0.06 -16.13
C ASN A 36 -5.38 -0.62 -14.90
N ALA A 37 -5.90 0.20 -14.00
CA ALA A 37 -6.52 -0.26 -12.76
C ALA A 37 -7.65 -1.25 -13.05
N ILE A 38 -7.76 -2.28 -12.22
CA ILE A 38 -8.94 -3.13 -12.19
C ILE A 38 -10.09 -2.30 -11.62
N THR A 39 -11.24 -2.35 -12.27
CA THR A 39 -12.47 -1.66 -11.85
C THR A 39 -13.54 -2.68 -11.48
N PRO A 40 -14.63 -2.28 -10.79
CA PRO A 40 -15.76 -3.17 -10.55
C PRO A 40 -16.27 -3.87 -11.81
N ASP A 41 -16.25 -3.20 -12.97
CA ASP A 41 -16.72 -3.74 -14.23
C ASP A 41 -15.74 -4.77 -14.84
N THR A 42 -14.45 -4.61 -14.59
CA THR A 42 -13.40 -5.48 -15.17
C THR A 42 -12.95 -6.60 -14.24
N MET A 43 -13.31 -6.57 -12.96
CA MET A 43 -12.85 -7.59 -11.99
C MET A 43 -13.54 -8.95 -12.14
N ALA A 44 -14.67 -9.04 -12.85
CA ALA A 44 -15.49 -10.27 -12.93
C ALA A 44 -14.74 -11.49 -13.49
N GLY A 45 -13.74 -11.28 -14.35
CA GLY A 45 -12.92 -12.36 -14.93
C GLY A 45 -11.61 -12.63 -14.19
N ILE A 46 -11.32 -11.94 -13.10
CA ILE A 46 -10.05 -12.04 -12.40
C ILE A 46 -10.18 -12.99 -11.22
N PRO A 47 -9.37 -14.07 -11.16
CA PRO A 47 -9.38 -14.97 -10.01
C PRO A 47 -9.04 -14.22 -8.73
N HIS A 48 -10.00 -14.11 -7.84
CA HIS A 48 -9.82 -13.52 -6.53
C HIS A 48 -10.75 -14.18 -5.52
N ALA A 49 -10.37 -14.09 -4.25
CA ALA A 49 -11.24 -14.44 -3.15
C ALA A 49 -11.55 -13.19 -2.34
N TYR A 50 -12.82 -12.84 -2.28
CA TYR A 50 -13.34 -11.89 -1.30
C TYR A 50 -14.22 -12.65 -0.32
N ASN A 51 -14.05 -12.42 0.96
CA ASN A 51 -14.86 -13.03 1.99
C ASN A 51 -15.57 -11.95 2.82
N ASP A 52 -16.85 -11.72 2.50
CA ASP A 52 -17.67 -10.71 3.15
C ASP A 52 -17.78 -10.95 4.66
N GLN A 53 -18.03 -12.17 5.10
CA GLN A 53 -18.15 -12.47 6.52
C GLN A 53 -16.84 -12.21 7.27
N LYS A 54 -15.70 -12.53 6.65
CA LYS A 54 -14.40 -12.22 7.24
C LYS A 54 -14.16 -10.71 7.31
N ALA A 55 -14.54 -9.97 6.27
CA ALA A 55 -14.46 -8.51 6.25
C ALA A 55 -15.34 -7.89 7.35
N ARG A 56 -16.60 -8.32 7.47
CA ARG A 56 -17.53 -7.85 8.51
C ARG A 56 -17.01 -8.14 9.92
N ASN A 57 -16.48 -9.33 10.14
CA ASN A 57 -15.88 -9.72 11.42
C ASN A 57 -14.62 -8.90 11.75
N PHE A 58 -13.88 -8.45 10.73
CA PHE A 58 -12.61 -7.75 10.91
C PHE A 58 -12.79 -6.22 10.99
N THR A 59 -13.54 -5.64 10.04
CA THR A 59 -13.72 -4.18 9.92
C THR A 59 -15.03 -3.67 10.52
N GLY A 60 -16.04 -4.54 10.66
CA GLY A 60 -17.42 -4.19 11.00
C GLY A 60 -18.30 -3.92 9.77
N ARG A 61 -17.80 -4.12 8.56
CA ARG A 61 -18.53 -3.94 7.30
C ARG A 61 -17.97 -4.80 6.20
N GLY A 62 -18.72 -5.00 5.14
CA GLY A 62 -18.19 -5.50 3.87
C GLY A 62 -17.28 -4.46 3.18
N LEU A 63 -16.53 -4.90 2.18
CA LEU A 63 -15.77 -4.01 1.30
C LEU A 63 -16.66 -3.53 0.16
N MET A 64 -16.43 -2.29 -0.28
CA MET A 64 -17.01 -1.79 -1.52
C MET A 64 -16.34 -2.49 -2.71
N SER A 65 -17.07 -2.61 -3.82
CA SER A 65 -16.52 -3.19 -5.07
C SER A 65 -15.27 -2.45 -5.54
N THR A 66 -15.21 -1.13 -5.36
CA THR A 66 -14.04 -0.30 -5.65
C THR A 66 -12.85 -0.59 -4.73
N GLU A 67 -13.08 -0.86 -3.43
CA GLU A 67 -12.01 -1.28 -2.50
C GLU A 67 -11.44 -2.66 -2.89
N ILE A 68 -12.31 -3.57 -3.34
CA ILE A 68 -11.89 -4.88 -3.84
C ILE A 68 -11.07 -4.72 -5.12
N ALA A 69 -11.56 -3.94 -6.07
CA ALA A 69 -10.91 -3.69 -7.35
C ALA A 69 -9.52 -3.01 -7.18
N ALA A 70 -9.43 -2.02 -6.29
CA ALA A 70 -8.14 -1.40 -5.94
C ALA A 70 -7.17 -2.44 -5.37
N GLY A 71 -7.61 -3.27 -4.43
CA GLY A 71 -6.78 -4.36 -3.88
C GLY A 71 -6.31 -5.34 -4.95
N LEU A 72 -7.17 -5.70 -5.90
CA LEU A 72 -6.83 -6.57 -7.01
C LEU A 72 -5.80 -5.94 -7.95
N SER A 73 -5.82 -4.64 -8.16
CA SER A 73 -4.82 -3.93 -8.98
C SER A 73 -3.42 -4.09 -8.40
N HIS A 74 -3.25 -3.88 -7.09
CA HIS A 74 -1.97 -4.12 -6.41
C HIS A 74 -1.54 -5.60 -6.47
N ILE A 75 -2.46 -6.54 -6.20
CA ILE A 75 -2.18 -7.99 -6.27
C ILE A 75 -1.76 -8.39 -7.67
N GLN A 76 -2.36 -7.83 -8.72
CA GLN A 76 -1.99 -8.14 -10.09
C GLN A 76 -0.57 -7.65 -10.43
N LEU A 77 -0.18 -6.46 -9.97
CA LEU A 77 1.21 -6.00 -10.12
C LEU A 77 2.20 -6.87 -9.35
N TRP A 78 1.84 -7.37 -8.15
CA TRP A 78 2.70 -8.32 -7.43
C TRP A 78 2.86 -9.64 -8.16
N ARG A 79 1.82 -10.16 -8.80
CA ARG A 79 1.88 -11.35 -9.67
C ARG A 79 2.76 -11.13 -10.88
N GLN A 80 2.61 -9.97 -11.53
CA GLN A 80 3.43 -9.59 -12.66
C GLN A 80 4.92 -9.51 -12.27
N LEU A 81 5.24 -8.87 -11.15
CA LEU A 81 6.61 -8.78 -10.63
C LEU A 81 7.24 -10.16 -10.41
N GLN A 82 6.50 -11.11 -9.81
CA GLN A 82 7.02 -12.45 -9.54
C GLN A 82 7.45 -13.20 -10.80
N THR A 83 6.90 -12.85 -11.95
CA THR A 83 7.22 -13.47 -13.26
C THR A 83 8.11 -12.59 -14.14
N ASP A 84 8.37 -11.33 -13.78
CA ASP A 84 9.23 -10.42 -14.52
C ASP A 84 10.68 -10.94 -14.49
N LYS A 85 11.32 -11.03 -15.66
CA LYS A 85 12.70 -11.53 -15.79
C LYS A 85 13.75 -10.42 -15.84
N GLU A 86 13.32 -9.18 -15.92
CA GLU A 86 14.19 -8.04 -16.14
C GLU A 86 14.57 -7.32 -14.85
N VAL A 87 13.64 -7.28 -13.87
CA VAL A 87 13.83 -6.56 -12.61
C VAL A 87 13.40 -7.40 -11.41
N ASP A 88 13.93 -7.05 -10.24
CA ASP A 88 13.60 -7.70 -8.97
C ASP A 88 12.65 -6.89 -8.10
N TYR A 89 12.38 -5.63 -8.46
CA TYR A 89 11.53 -4.72 -7.71
C TYR A 89 10.57 -3.98 -8.64
N TYR A 90 9.37 -3.67 -8.10
CA TYR A 90 8.47 -2.67 -8.67
C TYR A 90 8.30 -1.52 -7.68
N LEU A 91 8.42 -0.29 -8.19
CA LEU A 91 7.92 0.92 -7.56
C LEU A 91 6.47 1.09 -8.04
N ILE A 92 5.53 1.02 -7.11
CA ILE A 92 4.09 1.09 -7.40
C ILE A 92 3.54 2.38 -6.82
N LEU A 93 2.85 3.15 -7.67
CA LEU A 93 2.26 4.44 -7.37
C LEU A 93 0.75 4.40 -7.63
N GLU A 94 -0.05 5.14 -6.86
CA GLU A 94 -1.42 5.53 -7.23
C GLU A 94 -1.38 6.83 -8.04
N ASP A 95 -2.42 7.11 -8.83
CA ASP A 95 -2.44 8.24 -9.77
C ASP A 95 -2.84 9.59 -9.13
N ASP A 96 -3.23 9.58 -7.85
CA ASP A 96 -3.69 10.74 -7.10
C ASP A 96 -2.63 11.32 -6.12
N ILE A 97 -1.39 10.89 -6.26
CA ILE A 97 -0.28 11.41 -5.46
C ILE A 97 0.31 12.70 -6.02
N ASP A 98 1.01 13.44 -5.15
CA ASP A 98 2.01 14.42 -5.54
C ASP A 98 3.40 13.81 -5.38
N ILE A 99 4.21 13.85 -6.45
CA ILE A 99 5.64 13.49 -6.41
C ILE A 99 6.40 14.70 -5.87
N ILE A 100 6.91 14.59 -4.64
CA ILE A 100 7.61 15.69 -3.95
C ILE A 100 9.10 15.66 -4.24
N HIS A 101 9.68 14.46 -4.30
CA HIS A 101 11.11 14.25 -4.50
C HIS A 101 11.38 13.18 -5.56
N ASN A 102 12.57 13.23 -6.17
CA ASN A 102 12.99 12.21 -7.13
C ASN A 102 13.12 10.85 -6.44
N MET A 103 12.18 9.95 -6.74
CA MET A 103 12.12 8.62 -6.13
C MET A 103 13.28 7.72 -6.58
N ASN A 104 13.82 7.93 -7.79
CA ASN A 104 14.94 7.15 -8.31
C ASN A 104 16.20 7.41 -7.48
N ASP A 105 16.48 8.67 -7.14
CA ASP A 105 17.63 9.04 -6.33
C ASP A 105 17.50 8.46 -4.92
N ILE A 106 16.31 8.60 -4.32
CA ILE A 106 16.03 8.06 -2.99
C ILE A 106 16.19 6.53 -2.96
N VAL A 107 15.57 5.81 -3.88
CA VAL A 107 15.66 4.35 -3.94
C VAL A 107 17.11 3.90 -4.20
N SER A 108 17.87 4.63 -5.01
CA SER A 108 19.26 4.33 -5.31
C SER A 108 20.20 4.54 -4.12
N SER A 109 19.83 5.41 -3.16
CA SER A 109 20.61 5.62 -1.94
C SER A 109 20.37 4.56 -0.86
N VAL A 110 19.37 3.68 -1.03
CA VAL A 110 19.01 2.63 -0.07
C VAL A 110 19.69 1.31 -0.45
N ASP A 111 20.36 0.66 0.51
CA ASP A 111 20.76 -0.75 0.34
C ASP A 111 19.53 -1.65 0.45
N LEU A 112 19.04 -2.12 -0.69
CA LEU A 112 17.84 -2.95 -0.79
C LEU A 112 18.09 -4.45 -0.55
N SER A 113 19.32 -4.88 -0.25
CA SER A 113 19.67 -6.30 -0.13
C SER A 113 18.82 -7.10 0.87
N ASN A 114 18.28 -6.42 1.88
CA ASN A 114 17.43 -7.00 2.92
C ASN A 114 16.07 -6.29 3.08
N ILE A 115 15.66 -5.53 2.08
CA ILE A 115 14.43 -4.75 2.10
C ILE A 115 13.45 -5.30 1.07
N ASP A 116 12.43 -6.00 1.52
CA ASP A 116 11.37 -6.54 0.69
C ASP A 116 10.21 -5.54 0.45
N PHE A 117 10.08 -4.52 1.32
CA PHE A 117 8.97 -3.57 1.25
C PHE A 117 9.37 -2.22 1.84
N LEU A 118 9.37 -1.18 1.00
CA LEU A 118 9.79 0.18 1.33
C LEU A 118 8.69 1.18 0.98
N LYS A 119 8.19 1.89 1.98
CA LYS A 119 7.17 2.94 1.84
C LYS A 119 7.83 4.26 1.46
N LEU A 120 7.30 4.92 0.43
CA LEU A 120 7.67 6.27 0.01
C LEU A 120 6.55 7.27 0.26
N SER A 121 5.42 6.80 0.80
CA SER A 121 4.30 7.59 1.31
C SER A 121 3.76 6.98 2.60
N GLY A 122 2.98 7.75 3.36
CA GLY A 122 2.32 7.25 4.56
C GLY A 122 1.44 8.33 5.21
N GLN A 123 0.33 7.89 5.79
CA GLN A 123 -0.69 8.78 6.36
C GLN A 123 -0.62 8.91 7.87
N GLN A 124 0.00 7.94 8.56
CA GLN A 124 -0.03 7.90 10.02
C GLN A 124 1.35 7.75 10.61
N THR A 125 1.60 8.50 11.67
CA THR A 125 2.79 8.28 12.50
C THR A 125 2.68 6.93 13.20
N ARG A 126 3.71 6.10 13.05
CA ARG A 126 3.79 4.76 13.66
C ARG A 126 5.08 4.61 14.47
N PRO A 127 5.11 3.69 15.44
CA PRO A 127 6.36 3.34 16.09
C PRO A 127 7.39 2.88 15.05
N MET A 128 8.50 3.57 15.00
CA MET A 128 9.58 3.33 14.06
C MET A 128 10.94 3.52 14.73
N ARG A 129 11.96 2.97 14.12
CA ARG A 129 13.36 3.16 14.51
C ARG A 129 14.11 3.64 13.27
N LYS A 130 14.95 4.63 13.45
CA LYS A 130 15.89 5.04 12.40
C LYS A 130 16.94 3.94 12.22
N ASP A 131 17.12 3.50 11.01
CA ASP A 131 18.13 2.50 10.66
C ASP A 131 19.41 3.17 10.17
N MET A 132 19.31 4.17 9.28
CA MET A 132 20.47 4.91 8.78
C MET A 132 20.06 6.27 8.19
N ASP A 133 21.04 7.15 8.06
CA ASP A 133 20.94 8.35 7.23
C ASP A 133 21.20 7.99 5.76
N LEU A 134 20.48 8.63 4.86
CA LEU A 134 20.63 8.53 3.42
C LEU A 134 21.20 9.84 2.87
N ASP A 135 21.41 9.89 1.56
CA ASP A 135 21.86 11.12 0.89
C ASP A 135 20.82 12.25 1.04
N GLY A 136 21.31 13.47 1.19
CA GLY A 136 20.48 14.65 1.47
C GLY A 136 19.88 14.64 2.88
N ASP A 137 18.63 15.11 3.01
CA ASP A 137 17.92 15.17 4.30
C ASP A 137 17.09 13.92 4.58
N PHE A 138 17.31 12.84 3.84
CA PHE A 138 16.55 11.60 3.97
C PHE A 138 17.15 10.66 5.02
N SER A 139 16.28 9.86 5.61
CA SER A 139 16.68 8.77 6.50
C SER A 139 15.81 7.55 6.28
N LEU A 140 16.41 6.38 6.38
CA LEU A 140 15.71 5.09 6.35
C LEU A 140 15.23 4.74 7.75
N TYR A 141 13.97 4.36 7.84
CA TYR A 141 13.34 3.90 9.07
C TYR A 141 12.77 2.51 8.90
N ARG A 142 12.83 1.72 9.94
CA ARG A 142 12.08 0.48 10.07
C ARG A 142 10.85 0.71 10.94
N TYR A 143 9.69 0.36 10.46
CA TYR A 143 8.44 0.44 11.20
C TYR A 143 8.15 -0.83 11.98
N ALA A 144 7.49 -0.69 13.13
CA ALA A 144 6.91 -1.85 13.84
C ALA A 144 5.76 -2.47 13.03
N PHE A 145 4.99 -1.64 12.34
CA PHE A 145 3.94 -1.95 11.37
C PHE A 145 3.70 -0.72 10.51
N GLY A 146 3.18 -0.88 9.30
CA GLY A 146 3.14 0.17 8.31
C GLY A 146 2.30 1.40 8.67
N PRO A 147 2.61 2.56 8.04
CA PRO A 147 2.04 3.87 8.36
C PRO A 147 0.66 4.11 7.73
N LEU A 148 -0.01 3.09 7.18
CA LEU A 148 -1.13 3.15 6.25
C LEU A 148 -0.78 3.90 4.96
N ASP A 149 -1.59 3.73 3.95
CA ASP A 149 -1.37 4.22 2.59
C ASP A 149 -0.80 3.15 1.65
N ALA A 150 -1.35 3.05 0.47
CA ALA A 150 -0.86 2.19 -0.61
C ALA A 150 -0.31 3.01 -1.79
N ALA A 151 -0.20 4.33 -1.62
CA ALA A 151 -0.06 5.28 -2.70
C ALA A 151 1.34 5.32 -3.35
N ALA A 152 2.42 5.05 -2.58
CA ALA A 152 3.76 4.96 -3.13
C ALA A 152 4.64 4.00 -2.32
N TYR A 153 5.09 2.92 -2.95
CA TYR A 153 5.96 1.94 -2.31
C TYR A 153 6.77 1.11 -3.31
N LEU A 154 7.95 0.67 -2.86
CA LEU A 154 8.79 -0.29 -3.57
C LEU A 154 8.61 -1.68 -2.94
N VAL A 155 8.50 -2.71 -3.77
CA VAL A 155 8.35 -4.11 -3.32
C VAL A 155 9.25 -5.03 -4.12
N SER A 156 9.92 -5.98 -3.43
CA SER A 156 10.69 -7.04 -4.07
C SER A 156 9.81 -8.21 -4.53
N LYS A 157 10.33 -9.09 -5.39
CA LYS A 157 9.66 -10.36 -5.73
C LYS A 157 9.33 -11.20 -4.49
N ALA A 158 10.24 -11.26 -3.53
CA ALA A 158 10.05 -12.01 -2.29
C ALA A 158 8.96 -11.38 -1.42
N GLY A 159 8.96 -10.04 -1.31
CA GLY A 159 7.92 -9.28 -0.64
C GLY A 159 6.56 -9.44 -1.30
N ALA A 160 6.52 -9.29 -2.63
CA ALA A 160 5.31 -9.47 -3.43
C ALA A 160 4.67 -10.85 -3.24
N LYS A 161 5.48 -11.92 -3.24
CA LYS A 161 5.01 -13.29 -3.00
C LYS A 161 4.37 -13.45 -1.61
N LYS A 162 5.00 -12.91 -0.58
CA LYS A 162 4.47 -12.98 0.80
C LYS A 162 3.20 -12.16 0.96
N LEU A 163 3.18 -10.93 0.43
CA LEU A 163 2.01 -10.05 0.45
C LEU A 163 0.84 -10.65 -0.33
N GLU A 164 1.06 -11.17 -1.54
CA GLU A 164 0.03 -11.85 -2.31
C GLU A 164 -0.54 -13.04 -1.53
N SER A 165 0.31 -13.91 -0.99
CA SER A 165 -0.12 -15.06 -0.20
C SER A 165 -1.01 -14.67 0.98
N TYR A 166 -0.67 -13.58 1.67
CA TYR A 166 -1.47 -13.06 2.78
C TYR A 166 -2.79 -12.43 2.32
N CYS A 167 -2.76 -11.73 1.18
CA CYS A 167 -3.91 -11.03 0.60
C CYS A 167 -4.77 -11.91 -0.32
N GLN A 168 -4.50 -13.21 -0.47
CA GLN A 168 -5.29 -14.13 -1.32
C GLN A 168 -6.79 -14.03 -1.07
N THR A 169 -7.19 -13.81 0.18
CA THR A 169 -8.57 -13.52 0.56
C THR A 169 -8.66 -12.09 1.06
N LEU A 170 -9.18 -11.20 0.23
CA LEU A 170 -9.44 -9.82 0.63
C LEU A 170 -10.52 -9.79 1.72
N HIS A 171 -10.21 -9.12 2.83
CA HIS A 171 -11.11 -8.98 3.97
C HIS A 171 -10.93 -7.62 4.70
N ALA A 172 -10.06 -6.78 4.17
CA ALA A 172 -9.90 -5.37 4.56
C ALA A 172 -9.35 -4.60 3.35
N PRO A 173 -9.41 -3.27 3.32
CA PRO A 173 -8.71 -2.45 2.34
C PRO A 173 -7.23 -2.83 2.25
N ILE A 174 -6.68 -2.73 1.04
CA ILE A 174 -5.34 -3.26 0.74
C ILE A 174 -4.25 -2.58 1.56
N ASP A 175 -4.35 -1.29 1.80
CA ASP A 175 -3.44 -0.49 2.63
C ASP A 175 -3.35 -1.04 4.06
N ILE A 176 -4.50 -1.43 4.64
CA ILE A 176 -4.56 -2.06 5.95
C ILE A 176 -3.88 -3.43 5.94
N LEU A 177 -4.07 -4.23 4.89
CA LEU A 177 -3.48 -5.57 4.80
C LEU A 177 -1.97 -5.50 4.60
N MET A 178 -1.49 -4.63 3.71
CA MET A 178 -0.07 -4.44 3.41
C MET A 178 0.74 -4.01 4.63
N ASP A 179 0.14 -3.28 5.55
CA ASP A 179 0.84 -2.69 6.69
C ASP A 179 0.86 -3.58 7.94
N ARG A 180 0.31 -4.78 7.85
CA ARG A 180 0.26 -5.77 8.94
C ARG A 180 1.49 -6.68 8.96
N SER A 181 2.70 -6.07 9.04
CA SER A 181 3.97 -6.81 9.08
C SER A 181 3.99 -7.95 10.11
N TYR A 182 3.29 -7.77 11.22
CA TYR A 182 3.13 -8.75 12.29
C TYR A 182 2.23 -9.95 11.93
N ASP A 183 1.55 -9.91 10.78
CA ASP A 183 0.73 -11.03 10.27
C ASP A 183 1.38 -11.69 9.05
N HIS A 184 1.89 -10.92 8.10
CA HIS A 184 2.49 -11.48 6.87
C HIS A 184 4.01 -11.66 6.94
N GLY A 185 4.65 -11.14 7.99
CA GLY A 185 6.08 -11.33 8.22
C GLY A 185 7.03 -10.56 7.30
N VAL A 186 6.52 -9.64 6.47
CA VAL A 186 7.37 -8.75 5.66
C VAL A 186 7.68 -7.50 6.47
N PRO A 187 8.95 -7.22 6.80
CA PRO A 187 9.32 -5.99 7.47
C PRO A 187 8.96 -4.77 6.61
N VAL A 188 8.38 -3.75 7.24
CA VAL A 188 8.04 -2.49 6.57
C VAL A 188 9.12 -1.47 6.88
N TYR A 189 9.74 -0.99 5.83
CA TYR A 189 10.66 0.15 5.87
C TYR A 189 10.00 1.38 5.28
N GLY A 190 10.56 2.55 5.52
CA GLY A 190 10.15 3.79 4.88
C GLY A 190 11.24 4.82 4.90
N VAL A 191 11.23 5.71 3.94
CA VAL A 191 12.14 6.87 3.86
C VAL A 191 11.40 8.10 4.34
N LEU A 192 12.01 8.88 5.20
CA LEU A 192 11.50 10.16 5.66
C LEU A 192 12.51 11.28 5.41
N PRO A 193 12.03 12.47 4.96
CA PRO A 193 10.64 12.78 4.62
C PRO A 193 10.12 11.92 3.48
N TYR A 194 8.80 11.78 3.34
CA TYR A 194 8.22 10.97 2.27
C TYR A 194 8.47 11.59 0.88
N ALA A 195 8.71 10.74 -0.11
CA ALA A 195 8.92 11.13 -1.49
C ALA A 195 7.64 11.49 -2.24
N ALA A 196 6.51 11.00 -1.74
CA ALA A 196 5.18 11.31 -2.24
C ALA A 196 4.21 11.64 -1.11
N SER A 197 3.20 12.44 -1.43
CA SER A 197 2.05 12.68 -0.57
C SER A 197 0.75 12.38 -1.31
N THR A 198 -0.25 11.92 -0.56
CA THR A 198 -1.63 11.81 -1.02
C THR A 198 -2.36 13.09 -0.68
N GLN A 199 -3.00 13.71 -1.68
CA GLN A 199 -3.92 14.80 -1.44
C GLN A 199 -5.30 14.22 -1.15
N PHE A 200 -5.75 14.35 0.10
CA PHE A 200 -7.13 14.05 0.46
C PHE A 200 -8.01 15.26 0.16
N ASN A 201 -8.51 15.36 -1.06
CA ASN A 201 -9.57 16.29 -1.36
C ASN A 201 -10.92 15.59 -1.15
N PHE A 202 -11.64 16.04 -0.12
CA PHE A 202 -12.96 15.51 0.25
C PHE A 202 -14.10 16.23 -0.48
N GLU A 203 -13.82 17.22 -1.32
CA GLU A 203 -14.83 17.90 -2.11
C GLU A 203 -15.21 17.04 -3.31
N LYS A 204 -16.51 16.72 -3.41
CA LYS A 204 -17.06 15.78 -4.40
C LYS A 204 -16.82 16.20 -5.86
N ASP A 205 -16.57 17.48 -6.09
CA ASP A 205 -16.37 18.06 -7.43
C ASP A 205 -14.87 18.24 -7.76
N ASP A 206 -13.96 17.84 -6.86
CA ASP A 206 -12.52 17.88 -7.12
C ASP A 206 -12.13 16.76 -8.10
N PRO A 207 -11.39 17.05 -9.18
CA PRO A 207 -10.88 16.03 -10.11
C PRO A 207 -9.99 14.96 -9.44
N LEU A 208 -9.44 15.26 -8.26
CA LEU A 208 -8.67 14.34 -7.44
C LEU A 208 -9.52 13.61 -6.37
N PHE A 209 -10.85 13.82 -6.39
CA PHE A 209 -11.73 13.08 -5.49
C PHE A 209 -11.56 11.58 -5.70
N THR A 210 -11.48 10.84 -4.60
CA THR A 210 -11.20 9.41 -4.62
C THR A 210 -12.19 8.62 -5.47
N ASP A 211 -11.68 7.81 -6.41
CA ASP A 211 -12.50 6.88 -7.20
C ASP A 211 -13.10 5.74 -6.35
N ILE A 212 -12.60 5.55 -5.13
CA ILE A 212 -13.16 4.60 -4.17
C ILE A 212 -14.56 5.06 -3.69
N GLY A 213 -14.82 6.37 -3.76
CA GLY A 213 -16.10 6.95 -3.38
C GLY A 213 -16.23 7.24 -1.87
N VAL A 214 -17.27 7.98 -1.53
CA VAL A 214 -17.62 8.25 -0.12
C VAL A 214 -18.11 6.94 0.51
N ARG A 215 -17.53 6.58 1.63
CA ARG A 215 -17.99 5.46 2.45
C ARG A 215 -19.34 5.83 3.08
N ASP A 216 -20.41 5.72 2.32
CA ASP A 216 -21.77 5.97 2.80
C ASP A 216 -22.09 5.06 3.98
N ALA A 217 -22.89 5.59 4.93
CA ALA A 217 -23.50 4.79 6.00
C ALA A 217 -24.28 3.56 5.48
N LYS A 218 -24.69 3.56 4.21
CA LYS A 218 -25.25 2.47 3.42
C LYS A 218 -24.38 1.20 3.42
N TYR A 219 -23.05 1.33 3.59
CA TYR A 219 -22.10 0.21 3.70
C TYR A 219 -21.80 -0.17 5.16
N ALA A 220 -22.41 0.51 6.14
CA ALA A 220 -22.45 0.06 7.52
C ALA A 220 -23.82 -0.62 7.77
N PRO A 221 -24.04 -1.83 7.23
CA PRO A 221 -25.28 -2.54 7.47
C PRO A 221 -25.39 -2.84 8.97
N ASP A 222 -26.62 -3.13 9.42
CA ASP A 222 -26.83 -3.63 10.78
C ASP A 222 -25.93 -4.82 11.04
N ILE A 223 -24.85 -4.59 11.79
CA ILE A 223 -23.93 -5.64 12.21
C ILE A 223 -24.54 -6.37 13.39
N THR A 224 -24.57 -7.69 13.30
CA THR A 224 -25.07 -8.58 14.34
C THR A 224 -24.26 -8.44 15.64
N SER A 225 -24.84 -8.84 16.77
CA SER A 225 -24.14 -8.87 18.06
C SER A 225 -22.87 -9.74 17.99
N TRP A 226 -22.90 -10.82 17.21
CA TRP A 226 -21.75 -11.66 16.96
C TRP A 226 -20.64 -10.94 16.19
N GLU A 227 -20.96 -10.26 15.12
CA GLU A 227 -19.98 -9.46 14.35
C GLU A 227 -19.38 -8.34 15.21
N LYS A 228 -20.18 -7.67 16.02
CA LYS A 228 -19.67 -6.68 17.00
C LYS A 228 -18.64 -7.27 17.96
N LEU A 229 -18.91 -8.48 18.46
CA LEU A 229 -17.98 -9.21 19.31
C LEU A 229 -16.70 -9.56 18.56
N MET A 230 -16.81 -10.11 17.34
CA MET A 230 -15.66 -10.48 16.52
C MET A 230 -14.78 -9.28 16.18
N VAL A 231 -15.36 -8.12 15.84
CA VAL A 231 -14.61 -6.87 15.62
C VAL A 231 -13.82 -6.47 16.87
N LYS A 232 -14.43 -6.56 18.05
CA LYS A 232 -13.73 -6.27 19.31
C LYS A 232 -12.57 -7.24 19.55
N CYS A 233 -12.78 -8.54 19.31
CA CYS A 233 -11.73 -9.57 19.43
C CYS A 233 -10.58 -9.29 18.45
N HIS A 234 -10.87 -9.01 17.19
CA HIS A 234 -9.85 -8.70 16.18
C HIS A 234 -9.07 -7.41 16.53
N ARG A 235 -9.76 -6.38 17.03
CA ARG A 235 -9.10 -5.14 17.50
C ARG A 235 -8.17 -5.39 18.68
N LEU A 236 -8.60 -6.20 19.64
CA LEU A 236 -7.79 -6.57 20.80
C LEU A 236 -6.56 -7.38 20.38
N ILE A 237 -6.76 -8.45 19.61
CA ILE A 237 -5.66 -9.27 19.08
C ILE A 237 -4.69 -8.42 18.26
N GLY A 238 -5.21 -7.57 17.38
CA GLY A 238 -4.40 -6.64 16.60
C GLY A 238 -3.62 -5.65 17.48
N SER A 239 -4.23 -5.17 18.58
CA SER A 239 -3.55 -4.28 19.53
C SER A 239 -2.39 -4.98 20.23
N LEU A 240 -2.60 -6.23 20.68
CA LEU A 240 -1.56 -7.05 21.29
C LEU A 240 -0.40 -7.32 20.31
N LYS A 241 -0.73 -7.71 19.06
CA LYS A 241 0.29 -7.94 18.02
C LYS A 241 1.10 -6.67 17.72
N ARG A 242 0.45 -5.51 17.59
CA ARG A 242 1.13 -4.22 17.41
C ARG A 242 2.02 -3.86 18.59
N HIS A 243 1.56 -4.11 19.81
CA HIS A 243 2.38 -3.91 21.01
C HIS A 243 3.65 -4.77 20.95
N TRP A 244 3.51 -6.06 20.68
CA TRP A 244 4.65 -6.97 20.55
C TRP A 244 5.60 -6.58 19.43
N ALA A 245 5.07 -6.17 18.26
CA ALA A 245 5.88 -5.67 17.15
C ALA A 245 6.69 -4.42 17.57
N THR A 246 6.07 -3.51 18.30
CA THR A 246 6.74 -2.30 18.82
C THR A 246 7.85 -2.64 19.83
N VAL A 247 7.60 -3.58 20.75
CA VAL A 247 8.59 -4.04 21.72
C VAL A 247 9.75 -4.75 21.02
N SER A 248 9.43 -5.59 20.04
CA SER A 248 10.43 -6.32 19.24
C SER A 248 11.33 -5.36 18.47
N LEU A 249 10.74 -4.34 17.83
CA LEU A 249 11.50 -3.32 17.11
C LEU A 249 12.52 -2.61 17.99
N LYS A 250 12.16 -2.29 19.24
CA LYS A 250 13.05 -1.63 20.19
C LYS A 250 14.20 -2.53 20.67
N LYS A 251 13.98 -3.85 20.72
CA LYS A 251 14.98 -4.82 21.18
C LYS A 251 16.01 -5.20 20.11
N THR A 252 15.65 -5.11 18.84
CA THR A 252 16.57 -5.42 17.74
C THR A 252 17.60 -4.28 17.67
N LYS A 253 18.79 -4.50 18.20
CA LYS A 253 19.93 -3.58 18.00
C LYS A 253 20.36 -3.68 16.53
N LEU A 254 20.86 -2.57 16.00
CA LEU A 254 21.62 -2.58 14.75
C LEU A 254 22.77 -3.56 14.92
N GLY A 255 22.79 -4.64 14.14
CA GLY A 255 23.92 -5.56 14.04
C GLY A 255 24.99 -4.95 13.15
#